data_b0826443aaa11d2ddcd3af49ac9df466
#
_entry.id   b0826443aaa11d2ddcd3af49ac9df466
#
_cell.length_a   1.000
_cell.length_b   1.000
_cell.length_c   1.000
_cell.angle_alpha   90.00
_cell.angle_beta   90.00
_cell.angle_gamma   90.00
#
_symmetry.space_group_name_H-M   'P 1'
#
loop_
_entity.id
_entity.type
_entity.pdbx_description
1 polymer ?
#
loop_
_entity_poly.entity_id
_entity_poly.type
_entity_poly.pdbx_seq_one_letter_code
_entity_poly.pdbx_strand_id
1 'polypeptide(L)'
;MIEHRAYQKLFLCNGQGGNGKGLTGSLMDAVLGDYYFQPGNGILKDVERANTPSPDMYNLKNKRYINFKEVAGAVRVAMLRNLTGGGKFVGRLLNCNPESFYMTATWVMEFNNSPDLDGKPQKADYRRLVDLFFPVNFTDDPNKIGKSFDGITFKEGNTYYETQESIHKVRDCFLDLLLSVYRKCKDPDGDKGIIFTIPKSIRERTEKFIENQNLFLKLFNNHFIKNPVEESESKEIKKSKTKKLKDMWDTITYDDEYKRMPYRERKQYGRDEFYKWCEENFKIEGNSKTGKLMVGVSFKETGGCLLDNSDSDEEWLFL
;
A
#
# COMPACT_ATOMS: atom_id res chain seq x y z
N MET A 1 -1.09 31.13 3.19
CA MET A 1 -2.02 30.28 2.41
C MET A 1 -1.31 28.96 2.21
N ILE A 2 -1.71 27.90 2.91
CA ILE A 2 -1.09 26.57 2.71
C ILE A 2 -1.63 26.11 1.37
N GLU A 3 -0.75 25.91 0.40
CA GLU A 3 -1.14 25.46 -0.93
C GLU A 3 -1.86 24.11 -0.84
N HIS A 4 -3.11 24.09 -1.23
CA HIS A 4 -4.03 22.95 -1.16
C HIS A 4 -3.63 21.74 -2.01
N ARG A 5 -2.49 21.79 -2.68
CA ARG A 5 -2.04 20.77 -3.65
C ARG A 5 -0.78 20.02 -3.27
N ALA A 6 -0.14 20.36 -2.15
CA ALA A 6 1.21 19.89 -1.91
C ALA A 6 1.32 18.36 -1.93
N TYR A 7 0.31 17.63 -1.43
CA TYR A 7 0.53 16.20 -1.30
C TYR A 7 -0.76 15.41 -1.52
N GLN A 8 -1.02 15.05 -2.76
CA GLN A 8 -2.02 14.03 -3.10
C GLN A 8 -1.55 12.67 -2.57
N LYS A 9 -1.23 12.57 -1.27
CA LYS A 9 -0.64 11.41 -0.64
C LYS A 9 -1.56 10.84 0.44
N LEU A 10 -1.55 9.52 0.51
CA LEU A 10 -2.11 8.74 1.61
C LEU A 10 -0.95 7.99 2.27
N PHE A 11 -0.73 8.25 3.53
CA PHE A 11 0.31 7.60 4.32
C PHE A 11 -0.24 6.32 4.94
N LEU A 12 0.39 5.21 4.62
CA LEU A 12 0.05 3.87 5.07
C LEU A 12 0.95 3.51 6.25
N CYS A 13 0.47 3.69 7.48
CA CYS A 13 1.22 3.33 8.69
C CYS A 13 1.08 1.83 8.97
N ASN A 14 2.08 1.07 8.55
CA ASN A 14 2.11 -0.37 8.54
C ASN A 14 3.00 -0.93 9.67
N GLY A 15 2.62 -2.06 10.25
CA GLY A 15 3.41 -2.80 11.23
C GLY A 15 2.54 -3.52 12.25
N GLN A 16 3.12 -4.52 12.90
CA GLN A 16 2.44 -5.32 13.95
C GLN A 16 2.00 -4.46 15.13
N GLY A 17 1.12 -4.96 16.00
CA GLY A 17 0.73 -4.28 17.23
C GLY A 17 1.91 -3.94 18.14
N GLY A 18 1.74 -2.96 19.03
CA GLY A 18 2.76 -2.56 20.00
C GLY A 18 3.96 -1.80 19.41
N ASN A 19 3.81 -1.15 18.27
CA ASN A 19 4.90 -0.46 17.56
C ASN A 19 4.86 1.08 17.61
N GLY A 20 3.96 1.65 18.41
CA GLY A 20 3.86 3.09 18.61
C GLY A 20 3.02 3.85 17.57
N LYS A 21 2.40 3.18 16.57
CA LYS A 21 1.46 3.85 15.65
C LYS A 21 0.37 4.62 16.40
N GLY A 22 -0.33 3.93 17.30
CA GLY A 22 -1.39 4.52 18.09
C GLY A 22 -0.93 5.71 18.95
N LEU A 23 0.26 5.62 19.55
CA LEU A 23 0.86 6.71 20.30
C LEU A 23 1.10 7.95 19.42
N THR A 24 1.64 7.73 18.21
CA THR A 24 1.83 8.82 17.24
C THR A 24 0.51 9.50 16.90
N GLY A 25 -0.56 8.73 16.66
CA GLY A 25 -1.91 9.26 16.44
C GLY A 25 -2.43 10.06 17.63
N SER A 26 -2.22 9.59 18.85
CA SER A 26 -2.65 10.29 20.08
C SER A 26 -1.87 11.60 20.32
N LEU A 27 -0.58 11.63 19.99
CA LEU A 27 0.22 12.86 20.04
C LEU A 27 -0.23 13.88 18.99
N MET A 28 -0.55 13.42 17.77
CA MET A 28 -1.12 14.29 16.73
C MET A 28 -2.46 14.88 17.16
N ASP A 29 -3.33 14.07 17.77
CA ASP A 29 -4.62 14.52 18.33
C ASP A 29 -4.41 15.60 19.40
N ALA A 30 -3.53 15.33 20.37
CA ALA A 30 -3.21 16.27 21.46
C ALA A 30 -2.65 17.62 20.98
N VAL A 31 -1.85 17.61 19.89
CA VAL A 31 -1.27 18.83 19.31
C VAL A 31 -2.26 19.58 18.43
N LEU A 32 -3.04 18.86 17.63
CA LEU A 32 -3.89 19.47 16.61
C LEU A 32 -5.31 19.77 17.10
N GLY A 33 -5.77 19.11 18.18
CA GLY A 33 -7.10 19.32 18.72
C GLY A 33 -8.19 19.20 17.64
N ASP A 34 -9.00 20.23 17.49
CA ASP A 34 -10.11 20.25 16.52
C ASP A 34 -9.69 20.04 15.04
N TYR A 35 -8.41 20.18 14.73
CA TYR A 35 -7.87 19.89 13.40
C TYR A 35 -7.58 18.41 13.16
N TYR A 36 -7.51 17.60 14.22
CA TYR A 36 -7.43 16.15 14.13
C TYR A 36 -8.83 15.53 13.99
N PHE A 37 -8.93 14.43 13.28
CA PHE A 37 -10.15 13.64 13.23
C PHE A 37 -9.86 12.17 12.93
N GLN A 38 -10.57 11.30 13.65
CA GLN A 38 -10.55 9.86 13.45
C GLN A 38 -11.95 9.41 12.99
N PRO A 39 -12.17 9.26 11.68
CA PRO A 39 -13.46 8.79 11.17
C PRO A 39 -13.60 7.28 11.34
N GLY A 40 -14.83 6.80 11.20
CA GLY A 40 -15.10 5.38 11.03
C GLY A 40 -14.58 4.85 9.68
N ASN A 41 -14.14 3.59 9.64
CA ASN A 41 -13.62 2.96 8.42
C ASN A 41 -14.69 2.70 7.34
N GLY A 42 -15.98 2.93 7.64
CA GLY A 42 -17.07 2.89 6.68
C GLY A 42 -16.85 3.79 5.47
N ILE A 43 -16.28 4.99 5.67
CA ILE A 43 -15.93 5.92 4.57
C ILE A 43 -15.07 5.24 3.49
N LEU A 44 -14.15 4.35 3.88
CA LEU A 44 -13.24 3.68 2.96
C LEU A 44 -13.90 2.55 2.17
N LYS A 45 -15.01 2.01 2.66
CA LYS A 45 -15.66 0.78 2.17
C LYS A 45 -16.97 1.03 1.49
N ASP A 46 -17.74 1.99 2.01
CA ASP A 46 -19.12 2.20 1.59
C ASP A 46 -19.22 2.91 0.24
N VAL A 47 -20.29 2.60 -0.47
CA VAL A 47 -20.72 3.34 -1.65
C VAL A 47 -21.54 4.52 -1.18
N GLU A 48 -21.10 5.73 -1.49
CA GLU A 48 -21.93 6.92 -1.28
C GLU A 48 -23.30 6.76 -1.99
N ARG A 49 -24.37 6.90 -1.23
CA ARG A 49 -25.73 6.88 -1.78
C ARG A 49 -26.20 8.32 -1.91
N ALA A 50 -26.70 8.67 -3.08
CA ALA A 50 -27.30 9.98 -3.31
C ALA A 50 -28.41 10.25 -2.27
N ASN A 51 -28.49 11.49 -1.78
CA ASN A 51 -29.48 11.95 -0.81
C ASN A 51 -29.48 11.31 0.58
N THR A 52 -28.46 10.52 0.92
CA THR A 52 -28.31 9.96 2.26
C THR A 52 -27.48 10.91 3.15
N PRO A 53 -27.84 11.12 4.44
CA PRO A 53 -26.97 11.81 5.38
C PRO A 53 -25.61 11.15 5.48
N SER A 54 -24.56 11.95 5.51
CA SER A 54 -23.17 11.50 5.60
C SER A 54 -22.41 12.31 6.66
N PRO A 55 -22.75 12.12 7.97
CA PRO A 55 -22.13 12.87 9.05
C PRO A 55 -20.62 12.73 9.09
N ASP A 56 -20.09 11.53 8.85
CA ASP A 56 -18.64 11.30 8.82
C ASP A 56 -17.96 12.12 7.72
N MET A 57 -18.55 12.19 6.52
CA MET A 57 -18.04 13.06 5.45
C MET A 57 -18.12 14.54 5.81
N TYR A 58 -19.22 14.96 6.46
CA TYR A 58 -19.35 16.35 6.92
C TYR A 58 -18.31 16.71 7.97
N ASN A 59 -18.02 15.82 8.91
CA ASN A 59 -17.04 16.02 9.97
C ASN A 59 -15.58 16.08 9.47
N LEU A 60 -15.31 15.70 8.23
CA LEU A 60 -14.00 15.91 7.60
C LEU A 60 -13.71 17.39 7.31
N LYS A 61 -14.74 18.24 7.28
CA LYS A 61 -14.63 19.67 7.00
C LYS A 61 -13.68 20.36 7.97
N ASN A 62 -12.77 21.18 7.44
CA ASN A 62 -11.76 21.95 8.18
C ASN A 62 -10.70 21.11 8.93
N LYS A 63 -10.69 19.81 8.78
CA LYS A 63 -9.67 18.95 9.38
C LYS A 63 -8.33 19.07 8.62
N ARG A 64 -7.22 18.89 9.36
CA ARG A 64 -5.86 18.96 8.83
C ARG A 64 -5.13 17.63 8.88
N TYR A 65 -5.55 16.75 9.76
CA TYR A 65 -5.00 15.40 9.91
C TYR A 65 -6.15 14.42 10.14
N ILE A 66 -6.29 13.47 9.26
CA ILE A 66 -7.34 12.46 9.31
C ILE A 66 -6.67 11.11 9.41
N ASN A 67 -6.96 10.39 10.50
CA ASN A 67 -6.34 9.11 10.82
C ASN A 67 -7.39 7.99 10.86
N PHE A 68 -7.38 7.13 9.86
CA PHE A 68 -8.16 5.88 9.87
C PHE A 68 -7.39 4.83 10.65
N LYS A 69 -7.88 4.47 11.82
CA LYS A 69 -7.25 3.45 12.68
C LYS A 69 -7.76 2.05 12.38
N GLU A 70 -6.88 1.07 12.57
CA GLU A 70 -7.21 -0.37 12.46
C GLU A 70 -7.97 -0.73 11.17
N VAL A 71 -7.51 -0.20 10.06
CA VAL A 71 -8.13 -0.48 8.77
C VAL A 71 -7.91 -1.96 8.43
N ALA A 72 -9.00 -2.68 8.23
CA ALA A 72 -8.99 -4.10 7.90
C ALA A 72 -9.93 -4.39 6.72
N GLY A 73 -9.61 -5.44 5.96
CA GLY A 73 -10.38 -5.84 4.78
C GLY A 73 -10.15 -4.93 3.58
N ALA A 74 -11.08 -4.91 2.64
CA ALA A 74 -10.93 -4.19 1.38
C ALA A 74 -11.20 -2.69 1.52
N VAL A 75 -10.38 -1.88 0.85
CA VAL A 75 -10.50 -0.41 0.72
C VAL A 75 -10.76 -0.07 -0.73
N ARG A 76 -11.79 0.72 -1.00
CA ARG A 76 -12.18 1.08 -2.36
C ARG A 76 -11.21 2.07 -3.00
N VAL A 77 -10.62 1.69 -4.13
CA VAL A 77 -9.73 2.57 -4.92
C VAL A 77 -10.42 3.88 -5.33
N ALA A 78 -11.72 3.83 -5.65
CA ALA A 78 -12.49 5.03 -5.99
C ALA A 78 -12.50 6.04 -4.83
N MET A 79 -12.63 5.57 -3.58
CA MET A 79 -12.57 6.43 -2.40
C MET A 79 -11.16 7.01 -2.20
N LEU A 80 -10.09 6.21 -2.37
CA LEU A 80 -8.72 6.71 -2.31
C LEU A 80 -8.47 7.84 -3.32
N ARG A 81 -9.03 7.70 -4.54
CA ARG A 81 -8.97 8.76 -5.57
C ARG A 81 -9.68 10.03 -5.11
N ASN A 82 -10.88 9.89 -4.52
CA ASN A 82 -11.64 11.03 -4.02
C ASN A 82 -10.86 11.73 -2.90
N LEU A 83 -10.43 11.00 -1.86
CA LEU A 83 -9.73 11.57 -0.71
C LEU A 83 -8.46 12.33 -1.12
N THR A 84 -7.69 11.81 -2.06
CA THR A 84 -6.41 12.38 -2.48
C THR A 84 -6.47 13.23 -3.75
N GLY A 85 -7.65 13.35 -4.37
CA GLY A 85 -7.81 14.02 -5.65
C GLY A 85 -7.86 15.55 -5.59
N GLY A 86 -8.07 16.13 -4.40
CA GLY A 86 -8.20 17.58 -4.22
C GLY A 86 -9.51 18.17 -4.75
N GLY A 87 -10.51 17.32 -5.00
CA GLY A 87 -11.85 17.73 -5.42
C GLY A 87 -12.68 18.31 -4.27
N LYS A 88 -13.90 18.75 -4.61
CA LYS A 88 -14.90 19.12 -3.61
C LYS A 88 -15.53 17.87 -3.00
N PHE A 89 -15.69 17.90 -1.69
CA PHE A 89 -16.47 16.93 -0.94
C PHE A 89 -17.85 17.52 -0.65
N VAL A 90 -18.82 16.64 -0.53
CA VAL A 90 -20.18 17.00 -0.11
C VAL A 90 -20.50 16.17 1.13
N GLY A 91 -20.81 16.84 2.21
CA GLY A 91 -21.26 16.19 3.44
C GLY A 91 -22.60 16.76 3.88
N ARG A 92 -23.41 15.94 4.56
CA ARG A 92 -24.71 16.35 5.06
C ARG A 92 -24.99 15.75 6.43
N LEU A 93 -25.33 16.61 7.39
CA LEU A 93 -25.90 16.18 8.65
C LEU A 93 -27.37 15.81 8.49
N LEU A 94 -27.91 15.07 9.46
CA LEU A 94 -29.34 14.74 9.49
C LEU A 94 -30.16 16.04 9.53
N ASN A 95 -31.21 16.09 8.72
CA ASN A 95 -32.13 17.24 8.57
C ASN A 95 -31.45 18.57 8.17
N CYS A 96 -30.24 18.52 7.63
CA CYS A 96 -29.50 19.69 7.11
C CYS A 96 -29.39 19.63 5.59
N ASN A 97 -29.17 20.78 4.97
CA ASN A 97 -28.80 20.85 3.55
C ASN A 97 -27.37 20.31 3.32
N PRO A 98 -27.10 19.70 2.16
CA PRO A 98 -25.76 19.33 1.77
C PRO A 98 -24.81 20.54 1.71
N GLU A 99 -23.60 20.39 2.20
CA GLU A 99 -22.57 21.43 2.14
C GLU A 99 -21.37 20.91 1.37
N SER A 100 -20.82 21.75 0.47
CA SER A 100 -19.63 21.45 -0.30
C SER A 100 -18.41 22.15 0.29
N PHE A 101 -17.29 21.43 0.41
CA PHE A 101 -16.04 21.96 0.92
C PHE A 101 -14.83 21.32 0.24
N TYR A 102 -13.68 21.99 0.29
CA TYR A 102 -12.42 21.43 -0.16
C TYR A 102 -11.68 20.75 0.99
N MET A 103 -11.08 19.62 0.68
CA MET A 103 -10.26 18.91 1.65
C MET A 103 -8.85 19.49 1.72
N THR A 104 -8.38 19.70 2.96
CA THR A 104 -7.04 20.27 3.23
C THR A 104 -6.24 19.42 4.20
N ALA A 105 -6.66 18.16 4.38
CA ALA A 105 -6.08 17.27 5.36
C ALA A 105 -4.96 16.39 4.79
N THR A 106 -4.04 16.01 5.66
CA THR A 106 -3.15 14.87 5.46
C THR A 106 -3.91 13.59 5.82
N TRP A 107 -3.85 12.61 4.93
CA TRP A 107 -4.55 11.34 5.08
C TRP A 107 -3.60 10.27 5.60
N VAL A 108 -3.98 9.64 6.69
CA VAL A 108 -3.24 8.55 7.31
C VAL A 108 -4.14 7.35 7.51
N MET A 109 -3.61 6.17 7.30
CA MET A 109 -4.29 4.89 7.46
C MET A 109 -3.39 3.96 8.26
N GLU A 110 -3.83 3.54 9.44
CA GLU A 110 -3.11 2.61 10.31
C GLU A 110 -3.68 1.20 10.15
N PHE A 111 -2.80 0.21 9.99
CA PHE A 111 -3.18 -1.20 9.92
C PHE A 111 -2.06 -2.11 10.43
N ASN A 112 -2.42 -3.30 10.86
CA ASN A 112 -1.49 -4.36 11.22
C ASN A 112 -1.25 -5.30 10.04
N ASN A 113 -2.31 -5.59 9.28
CA ASN A 113 -2.25 -6.37 8.05
C ASN A 113 -2.66 -5.46 6.89
N SER A 114 -1.90 -5.50 5.81
CA SER A 114 -2.19 -4.72 4.61
C SER A 114 -3.62 -4.93 4.13
N PRO A 115 -4.42 -3.86 3.98
CA PRO A 115 -5.74 -3.97 3.39
C PRO A 115 -5.64 -4.28 1.89
N ASP A 116 -6.62 -4.99 1.37
CA ASP A 116 -6.77 -5.18 -0.07
C ASP A 116 -7.35 -3.93 -0.71
N LEU A 117 -6.94 -3.63 -1.94
CA LEU A 117 -7.50 -2.53 -2.73
C LEU A 117 -8.62 -3.06 -3.64
N ASP A 118 -9.88 -2.77 -3.26
CA ASP A 118 -11.05 -3.13 -4.06
C ASP A 118 -11.22 -2.18 -5.27
N GLY A 119 -11.24 -2.77 -6.44
CA GLY A 119 -11.24 -2.09 -7.73
C GLY A 119 -9.85 -2.17 -8.38
N LYS A 120 -9.78 -1.97 -9.69
CA LYS A 120 -8.51 -2.06 -10.44
C LYS A 120 -7.67 -0.79 -10.21
N PRO A 121 -6.65 -0.81 -9.32
CA PRO A 121 -5.79 0.33 -9.13
C PRO A 121 -4.94 0.57 -10.38
N GLN A 122 -4.78 1.84 -10.74
CA GLN A 122 -3.98 2.28 -11.88
C GLN A 122 -2.66 2.89 -11.42
N LYS A 123 -1.69 3.02 -12.32
CA LYS A 123 -0.40 3.66 -12.03
C LYS A 123 -0.54 5.04 -11.36
N ALA A 124 -1.60 5.78 -11.71
CA ALA A 124 -1.89 7.08 -11.10
C ALA A 124 -2.34 6.98 -9.63
N ASP A 125 -2.90 5.85 -9.20
CA ASP A 125 -3.32 5.65 -7.80
C ASP A 125 -2.12 5.33 -6.93
N TYR A 126 -1.21 4.53 -7.44
CA TYR A 126 -0.01 4.10 -6.75
C TYR A 126 0.91 5.25 -6.35
N ARG A 127 1.07 6.27 -7.21
CA ARG A 127 1.87 7.47 -6.88
C ARG A 127 1.36 8.22 -5.65
N ARG A 128 0.14 7.95 -5.20
CA ARG A 128 -0.51 8.58 -4.06
C ARG A 128 -0.21 7.88 -2.74
N LEU A 129 0.25 6.64 -2.78
CA LEU A 129 0.52 5.83 -1.61
C LEU A 129 1.94 6.04 -1.11
N VAL A 130 2.11 6.02 0.21
CA VAL A 130 3.41 6.08 0.89
C VAL A 130 3.38 5.10 2.06
N ASP A 131 4.07 3.96 1.94
CA ASP A 131 4.11 2.92 2.98
C ASP A 131 5.16 3.24 4.04
N LEU A 132 4.69 3.66 5.22
CA LEU A 132 5.49 3.95 6.40
C LEU A 132 5.49 2.73 7.33
N PHE A 133 6.57 1.99 7.33
CA PHE A 133 6.72 0.86 8.22
C PHE A 133 7.26 1.26 9.59
N PHE A 134 6.67 0.69 10.62
CA PHE A 134 7.08 0.84 12.00
C PHE A 134 7.87 -0.41 12.42
N PRO A 135 9.22 -0.39 12.33
CA PRO A 135 10.04 -1.60 12.50
C PRO A 135 10.34 -1.96 13.95
N VAL A 136 9.85 -1.19 14.91
CA VAL A 136 10.05 -1.46 16.32
C VAL A 136 8.78 -2.03 16.93
N ASN A 137 8.90 -3.09 17.71
CA ASN A 137 7.84 -3.62 18.55
C ASN A 137 8.23 -3.44 20.01
N PHE A 138 7.38 -2.80 20.79
CA PHE A 138 7.56 -2.61 22.22
C PHE A 138 6.90 -3.77 22.97
N THR A 139 7.64 -4.44 23.84
CA THR A 139 7.21 -5.64 24.53
C THR A 139 7.73 -5.65 25.98
N ASP A 140 7.04 -6.32 26.85
CA ASP A 140 7.45 -6.64 28.22
C ASP A 140 8.08 -8.04 28.35
N ASP A 141 8.13 -8.81 27.23
CA ASP A 141 8.76 -10.13 27.19
C ASP A 141 10.30 -10.03 27.20
N PRO A 142 10.98 -10.38 28.34
CA PRO A 142 12.43 -10.26 28.44
C PRO A 142 13.20 -11.10 27.42
N ASN A 143 12.57 -12.17 26.90
CA ASN A 143 13.21 -13.07 25.93
C ASN A 143 13.29 -12.45 24.54
N LYS A 144 12.51 -11.42 24.23
CA LYS A 144 12.49 -10.72 22.95
C LYS A 144 13.25 -9.42 22.97
N ILE A 145 13.32 -8.73 24.11
CA ILE A 145 13.98 -7.41 24.25
C ILE A 145 15.41 -7.47 23.72
N GLY A 146 15.76 -6.51 22.86
CA GLY A 146 17.09 -6.39 22.25
C GLY A 146 17.33 -7.31 21.04
N LYS A 147 16.37 -8.16 20.67
CA LYS A 147 16.47 -9.05 19.52
C LYS A 147 15.77 -8.44 18.29
N SER A 148 16.16 -8.91 17.11
CA SER A 148 15.51 -8.56 15.86
C SER A 148 15.14 -9.83 15.09
N PHE A 149 13.90 -9.88 14.59
CA PHE A 149 13.37 -10.98 13.78
C PHE A 149 12.57 -10.38 12.61
N ASP A 150 12.76 -10.88 11.43
CA ASP A 150 12.04 -10.47 10.21
C ASP A 150 12.00 -8.94 10.00
N GLY A 151 13.10 -8.25 10.29
CA GLY A 151 13.21 -6.80 10.16
C GLY A 151 12.49 -5.99 11.25
N ILE A 152 11.97 -6.66 12.30
CA ILE A 152 11.35 -6.04 13.48
C ILE A 152 12.33 -6.11 14.65
N THR A 153 12.60 -4.96 15.25
CA THR A 153 13.44 -4.87 16.48
C THR A 153 12.55 -4.76 17.70
N PHE A 154 12.77 -5.63 18.66
CA PHE A 154 12.02 -5.64 19.92
C PHE A 154 12.72 -4.78 20.97
N LYS A 155 11.99 -3.85 21.57
CA LYS A 155 12.44 -2.98 22.65
C LYS A 155 11.52 -3.12 23.86
N GLU A 156 12.05 -2.78 25.02
CA GLU A 156 11.25 -2.70 26.22
C GLU A 156 10.12 -1.69 26.06
N GLY A 157 8.89 -2.12 26.38
CA GLY A 157 7.70 -1.30 26.38
C GLY A 157 7.55 -0.52 27.69
N ASN A 158 6.92 0.64 27.62
CA ASN A 158 6.51 1.39 28.80
C ASN A 158 5.13 2.00 28.54
N THR A 159 4.11 1.38 29.11
CA THR A 159 2.70 1.77 28.98
C THR A 159 2.40 3.17 29.53
N TYR A 160 3.30 3.73 30.37
CA TYR A 160 3.16 5.10 30.83
C TYR A 160 3.05 6.09 29.66
N TYR A 161 3.78 5.88 28.56
CA TYR A 161 3.73 6.76 27.40
C TYR A 161 2.37 6.78 26.68
N GLU A 162 1.53 5.79 26.92
CA GLU A 162 0.16 5.72 26.34
C GLU A 162 -0.88 6.45 27.22
N THR A 163 -0.50 6.88 28.43
CA THR A 163 -1.40 7.59 29.33
C THR A 163 -1.63 9.04 28.88
N GLN A 164 -2.83 9.56 29.16
CA GLN A 164 -3.17 10.96 28.87
C GLN A 164 -2.22 11.94 29.56
N GLU A 165 -1.79 11.61 30.78
CA GLU A 165 -0.82 12.42 31.53
C GLU A 165 0.50 12.57 30.77
N SER A 166 1.05 11.46 30.30
CA SER A 166 2.29 11.46 29.52
C SER A 166 2.14 12.22 28.20
N ILE A 167 1.05 11.96 27.47
CA ILE A 167 0.75 12.65 26.21
C ILE A 167 0.70 14.17 26.41
N HIS A 168 0.01 14.63 27.45
CA HIS A 168 -0.03 16.06 27.78
C HIS A 168 1.33 16.64 28.14
N LYS A 169 2.17 15.91 28.90
CA LYS A 169 3.51 16.34 29.24
C LYS A 169 4.43 16.54 28.04
N VAL A 170 4.34 15.66 27.05
CA VAL A 170 5.22 15.69 25.87
C VAL A 170 4.64 16.48 24.69
N ARG A 171 3.39 16.91 24.76
CA ARG A 171 2.67 17.58 23.68
C ARG A 171 3.43 18.77 23.10
N ASP A 172 3.88 19.65 23.93
CA ASP A 172 4.53 20.89 23.50
C ASP A 172 5.92 20.63 22.90
N CYS A 173 6.67 19.65 23.46
CA CYS A 173 7.92 19.19 22.88
C CYS A 173 7.68 18.50 21.50
N PHE A 174 6.58 17.76 21.37
CA PHE A 174 6.23 17.15 20.10
C PHE A 174 5.83 18.19 19.04
N LEU A 175 5.10 19.24 19.44
CA LEU A 175 4.81 20.39 18.59
C LEU A 175 6.09 21.09 18.12
N ASP A 176 7.04 21.34 19.02
CA ASP A 176 8.33 21.94 18.67
C ASP A 176 9.13 21.08 17.69
N LEU A 177 9.09 19.75 17.87
CA LEU A 177 9.68 18.81 16.91
C LEU A 177 9.03 18.96 15.52
N LEU A 178 7.70 18.96 15.43
CA LEU A 178 6.97 19.13 14.18
C LEU A 178 7.31 20.45 13.50
N LEU A 179 7.36 21.55 14.26
CA LEU A 179 7.73 22.88 13.75
C LEU A 179 9.18 22.92 13.28
N SER A 180 10.09 22.26 13.99
CA SER A 180 11.50 22.13 13.58
C SER A 180 11.64 21.40 12.25
N VAL A 181 10.93 20.27 12.08
CA VAL A 181 10.91 19.50 10.81
C VAL A 181 10.28 20.35 9.70
N TYR A 182 9.16 21.00 9.97
CA TYR A 182 8.51 21.89 9.00
C TYR A 182 9.45 22.97 8.48
N ARG A 183 10.17 23.67 9.40
CA ARG A 183 11.14 24.71 9.02
C ARG A 183 12.26 24.19 8.14
N LYS A 184 12.74 22.96 8.40
CA LYS A 184 13.77 22.30 7.57
C LYS A 184 13.28 21.91 6.20
N CYS A 185 12.01 21.58 6.07
CA CYS A 185 11.40 21.11 4.81
C CYS A 185 10.80 22.28 4.01
N LYS A 186 10.64 23.47 4.61
CA LYS A 186 10.12 24.63 3.90
C LYS A 186 11.15 25.13 2.89
N ASP A 187 10.70 25.41 1.67
CA ASP A 187 11.52 26.04 0.64
C ASP A 187 11.96 27.42 1.14
N PRO A 188 13.27 27.73 1.18
CA PRO A 188 13.78 29.03 1.63
C PRO A 188 13.22 30.20 0.80
N ASP A 189 13.03 29.99 -0.51
CA ASP A 189 12.54 31.02 -1.43
C ASP A 189 11.01 31.11 -1.45
N GLY A 190 10.31 30.16 -0.82
CA GLY A 190 8.85 30.17 -0.69
C GLY A 190 8.07 29.74 -1.94
N ASP A 191 8.74 29.55 -3.08
CA ASP A 191 8.10 29.29 -4.36
C ASP A 191 7.56 27.87 -4.50
N LYS A 192 8.20 26.90 -3.85
CA LYS A 192 7.89 25.46 -3.95
C LYS A 192 7.15 24.90 -2.73
N GLY A 193 6.84 25.72 -1.75
CA GLY A 193 6.16 25.30 -0.54
C GLY A 193 7.05 24.41 0.35
N ILE A 194 6.66 23.16 0.59
CA ILE A 194 7.45 22.20 1.39
C ILE A 194 8.17 21.25 0.43
N ILE A 195 9.49 21.18 0.56
CA ILE A 195 10.33 20.23 -0.18
C ILE A 195 10.63 19.05 0.72
N PHE A 196 10.17 17.86 0.34
CA PHE A 196 10.63 16.64 0.96
C PHE A 196 10.86 15.54 -0.08
N THR A 197 11.88 14.74 0.18
CA THR A 197 12.19 13.57 -0.66
C THR A 197 11.81 12.33 0.12
N ILE A 198 11.00 11.47 -0.49
CA ILE A 198 10.67 10.17 0.10
C ILE A 198 11.93 9.31 0.09
N PRO A 199 12.41 8.83 1.27
CA PRO A 199 13.58 7.97 1.37
C PRO A 199 13.47 6.73 0.47
N LYS A 200 14.61 6.23 -0.02
CA LYS A 200 14.66 5.07 -0.91
C LYS A 200 13.96 3.85 -0.28
N SER A 201 14.22 3.56 0.98
CA SER A 201 13.60 2.45 1.71
C SER A 201 12.06 2.51 1.76
N ILE A 202 11.48 3.70 1.94
CA ILE A 202 10.03 3.91 1.92
C ILE A 202 9.48 3.71 0.50
N ARG A 203 10.21 4.17 -0.51
CA ARG A 203 9.82 3.99 -1.92
C ARG A 203 9.77 2.52 -2.30
N GLU A 204 10.83 1.78 -2.01
CA GLU A 204 10.92 0.33 -2.27
C GLU A 204 9.82 -0.46 -1.55
N ARG A 205 9.51 -0.10 -0.31
CA ARG A 205 8.39 -0.71 0.42
C ARG A 205 7.05 -0.39 -0.23
N THR A 206 6.84 0.86 -0.62
CA THR A 206 5.61 1.27 -1.32
C THR A 206 5.44 0.51 -2.63
N GLU A 207 6.52 0.32 -3.37
CA GLU A 207 6.53 -0.50 -4.60
C GLU A 207 6.13 -1.94 -4.31
N LYS A 208 6.69 -2.57 -3.27
CA LYS A 208 6.30 -3.91 -2.84
C LYS A 208 4.83 -4.00 -2.40
N PHE A 209 4.34 -3.01 -1.66
CA PHE A 209 2.92 -2.95 -1.30
C PHE A 209 2.05 -2.94 -2.55
N ILE A 210 2.41 -2.11 -3.54
CA ILE A 210 1.71 -1.98 -4.82
C ILE A 210 1.74 -3.29 -5.63
N GLU A 211 2.91 -3.94 -5.69
CA GLU A 211 3.07 -5.23 -6.37
C GLU A 211 2.15 -6.29 -5.77
N ASN A 212 2.04 -6.33 -4.44
CA ASN A 212 1.16 -7.26 -3.74
C ASN A 212 -0.34 -6.99 -3.99
N GLN A 213 -0.72 -5.76 -4.38
CA GLN A 213 -2.09 -5.42 -4.76
C GLN A 213 -2.43 -5.78 -6.21
N ASN A 214 -1.46 -6.14 -7.02
CA ASN A 214 -1.67 -6.56 -8.40
C ASN A 214 -1.82 -8.09 -8.46
N LEU A 215 -3.05 -8.56 -8.51
CA LEU A 215 -3.35 -9.99 -8.54
C LEU A 215 -2.58 -10.73 -9.64
N PHE A 216 -2.56 -10.20 -10.87
CA PHE A 216 -1.86 -10.87 -11.97
C PHE A 216 -0.35 -10.91 -11.75
N LEU A 217 0.23 -9.85 -11.18
CA LEU A 217 1.66 -9.85 -10.85
C LEU A 217 1.96 -10.86 -9.75
N LYS A 218 1.10 -10.93 -8.73
CA LYS A 218 1.22 -11.90 -7.63
C LYS A 218 1.13 -13.34 -8.17
N LEU A 219 0.09 -13.65 -8.94
CA LEU A 219 -0.08 -14.96 -9.56
C LEU A 219 1.05 -15.28 -10.54
N PHE A 220 1.51 -14.29 -11.31
CA PHE A 220 2.68 -14.43 -12.15
C PHE A 220 3.92 -14.82 -11.33
N ASN A 221 4.20 -14.07 -10.27
CA ASN A 221 5.36 -14.33 -9.41
C ASN A 221 5.27 -15.67 -8.66
N ASN A 222 4.07 -16.22 -8.44
CA ASN A 222 3.91 -17.55 -7.87
C ASN A 222 4.38 -18.67 -8.83
N HIS A 223 4.10 -18.54 -10.12
CA HIS A 223 4.26 -19.63 -11.09
C HIS A 223 5.36 -19.42 -12.13
N PHE A 224 5.80 -18.16 -12.33
CA PHE A 224 6.73 -17.83 -13.42
C PHE A 224 7.93 -17.06 -12.92
N ILE A 225 9.03 -17.13 -13.67
CA ILE A 225 10.26 -16.38 -13.45
C ILE A 225 10.51 -15.51 -14.68
N LYS A 226 10.85 -14.24 -14.48
CA LYS A 226 11.38 -13.38 -15.54
C LYS A 226 12.77 -13.88 -15.89
N ASN A 227 12.94 -14.23 -17.16
CA ASN A 227 14.17 -14.78 -17.69
C ASN A 227 14.50 -14.06 -19.00
N PRO A 228 15.12 -12.87 -18.93
CA PRO A 228 15.37 -12.02 -20.09
C PRO A 228 16.09 -12.80 -21.21
N VAL A 229 15.70 -12.53 -22.45
CA VAL A 229 16.30 -13.14 -23.64
C VAL A 229 17.36 -12.18 -24.17
N GLU A 230 18.61 -12.64 -24.26
CA GLU A 230 19.70 -11.90 -24.86
C GLU A 230 19.74 -12.14 -26.38
N GLU A 231 20.18 -11.15 -27.14
CA GLU A 231 20.27 -11.26 -28.60
C GLU A 231 21.28 -12.33 -29.03
N SER A 232 22.33 -12.54 -28.25
CA SER A 232 23.38 -13.53 -28.46
C SER A 232 22.96 -14.98 -28.24
N GLU A 233 21.82 -15.24 -27.61
CA GLU A 233 21.36 -16.59 -27.26
C GLU A 233 20.92 -17.40 -28.47
N SER A 234 21.14 -18.72 -28.41
CA SER A 234 20.69 -19.65 -29.45
C SER A 234 19.17 -19.69 -29.59
N LYS A 235 18.66 -20.11 -30.74
CA LYS A 235 17.23 -20.24 -30.99
C LYS A 235 16.53 -21.19 -30.01
N GLU A 236 17.24 -22.23 -29.58
CA GLU A 236 16.72 -23.21 -28.61
C GLU A 236 16.54 -22.61 -27.22
N ILE A 237 17.54 -21.83 -26.74
CA ILE A 237 17.47 -21.11 -25.47
C ILE A 237 16.34 -20.07 -25.53
N LYS A 238 16.25 -19.29 -26.60
CA LYS A 238 15.15 -18.32 -26.79
C LYS A 238 13.78 -18.99 -26.75
N LYS A 239 13.65 -20.19 -27.34
CA LYS A 239 12.41 -20.96 -27.32
C LYS A 239 12.07 -21.47 -25.92
N SER A 240 13.03 -21.90 -25.12
CA SER A 240 12.78 -22.33 -23.73
C SER A 240 12.30 -21.20 -22.85
N LYS A 241 12.79 -19.96 -23.09
CA LYS A 241 12.38 -18.71 -22.42
C LYS A 241 11.12 -18.06 -23.02
N THR A 242 10.34 -18.77 -23.81
CA THR A 242 9.12 -18.25 -24.45
C THR A 242 7.95 -19.16 -24.13
N LYS A 243 6.85 -18.59 -23.60
CA LYS A 243 5.67 -19.35 -23.18
C LYS A 243 4.41 -18.83 -23.88
N LYS A 244 3.48 -19.75 -24.20
CA LYS A 244 2.18 -19.36 -24.74
C LYS A 244 1.33 -18.74 -23.65
N LEU A 245 0.67 -17.62 -23.93
CA LEU A 245 -0.24 -16.97 -22.97
C LEU A 245 -1.38 -17.91 -22.55
N LYS A 246 -1.80 -18.81 -23.42
CA LYS A 246 -2.82 -19.82 -23.08
C LYS A 246 -2.33 -20.75 -21.97
N ASP A 247 -1.13 -21.31 -22.09
CA ASP A 247 -0.58 -22.24 -21.10
C ASP A 247 -0.34 -21.53 -19.76
N MET A 248 0.06 -20.27 -19.82
CA MET A 248 0.21 -19.43 -18.62
C MET A 248 -1.14 -19.15 -17.95
N TRP A 249 -2.17 -18.84 -18.72
CA TRP A 249 -3.51 -18.65 -18.20
C TRP A 249 -4.05 -19.93 -17.56
N ASP A 250 -3.89 -21.06 -18.23
CA ASP A 250 -4.31 -22.36 -17.72
C ASP A 250 -3.63 -22.63 -16.34
N THR A 251 -2.33 -22.33 -16.22
CA THR A 251 -1.60 -22.44 -14.93
C THR A 251 -2.20 -21.54 -13.85
N ILE A 252 -2.48 -20.27 -14.15
CA ILE A 252 -3.07 -19.32 -13.22
C ILE A 252 -4.45 -19.78 -12.73
N THR A 253 -5.27 -20.36 -13.60
CA THR A 253 -6.60 -20.86 -13.22
C THR A 253 -6.56 -22.04 -12.25
N TYR A 254 -5.44 -22.72 -12.15
CA TYR A 254 -5.19 -23.78 -11.16
C TYR A 254 -4.64 -23.28 -9.84
N ASP A 255 -4.23 -22.01 -9.73
CA ASP A 255 -3.77 -21.42 -8.48
C ASP A 255 -4.87 -21.40 -7.42
N ASP A 256 -4.54 -21.76 -6.20
CA ASP A 256 -5.49 -21.86 -5.09
C ASP A 256 -6.10 -20.52 -4.71
N GLU A 257 -5.32 -19.44 -4.78
CA GLU A 257 -5.81 -18.10 -4.51
C GLU A 257 -6.83 -17.68 -5.55
N TYR A 258 -6.53 -17.91 -6.85
CA TYR A 258 -7.47 -17.63 -7.92
C TYR A 258 -8.75 -18.46 -7.81
N LYS A 259 -8.67 -19.75 -7.45
CA LYS A 259 -9.84 -20.64 -7.26
C LYS A 259 -10.73 -20.21 -6.11
N ARG A 260 -10.14 -19.72 -5.01
CA ARG A 260 -10.89 -19.28 -3.82
C ARG A 260 -11.61 -17.96 -4.00
N MET A 261 -11.28 -17.19 -5.03
CA MET A 261 -11.93 -15.91 -5.30
C MET A 261 -13.43 -16.07 -5.58
N PRO A 262 -14.28 -15.17 -5.08
CA PRO A 262 -15.71 -15.12 -5.43
C PRO A 262 -15.90 -15.00 -6.94
N TYR A 263 -16.94 -15.62 -7.48
CA TYR A 263 -17.24 -15.61 -8.93
C TYR A 263 -17.30 -14.19 -9.53
N ARG A 264 -17.89 -13.23 -8.82
CA ARG A 264 -18.00 -11.83 -9.28
C ARG A 264 -16.60 -11.18 -9.46
N GLU A 265 -15.70 -11.50 -8.59
CA GLU A 265 -14.33 -11.01 -8.59
C GLU A 265 -13.52 -11.69 -9.69
N ARG A 266 -13.57 -13.02 -9.81
CA ARG A 266 -12.94 -13.78 -10.90
C ARG A 266 -13.36 -13.28 -12.29
N LYS A 267 -14.61 -12.82 -12.45
CA LYS A 267 -15.08 -12.24 -13.71
C LYS A 267 -14.33 -10.97 -14.10
N GLN A 268 -13.86 -10.20 -13.13
CA GLN A 268 -13.06 -8.99 -13.37
C GLN A 268 -11.61 -9.33 -13.77
N TYR A 269 -11.12 -10.49 -13.34
CA TYR A 269 -9.77 -10.99 -13.60
C TYR A 269 -9.79 -12.18 -14.56
N GLY A 270 -10.54 -12.07 -15.66
CA GLY A 270 -10.67 -13.12 -16.65
C GLY A 270 -9.47 -13.18 -17.62
N ARG A 271 -9.52 -14.17 -18.52
CA ARG A 271 -8.47 -14.43 -19.51
C ARG A 271 -8.09 -13.20 -20.34
N ASP A 272 -9.06 -12.47 -20.82
CA ASP A 272 -8.83 -11.33 -21.71
C ASP A 272 -8.12 -10.18 -20.97
N GLU A 273 -8.46 -9.97 -19.69
CA GLU A 273 -7.77 -9.02 -18.83
C GLU A 273 -6.34 -9.46 -18.49
N PHE A 274 -6.12 -10.76 -18.27
CA PHE A 274 -4.78 -11.31 -18.09
C PHE A 274 -3.92 -11.09 -19.36
N TYR A 275 -4.46 -11.36 -20.53
CA TYR A 275 -3.74 -11.16 -21.80
C TYR A 275 -3.39 -9.68 -22.01
N LYS A 276 -4.33 -8.78 -21.73
CA LYS A 276 -4.09 -7.34 -21.77
C LYS A 276 -2.99 -6.91 -20.78
N TRP A 277 -3.05 -7.40 -19.56
CA TRP A 277 -2.01 -7.15 -18.55
C TRP A 277 -0.63 -7.66 -19.02
N CYS A 278 -0.57 -8.83 -19.65
CA CYS A 278 0.67 -9.34 -20.22
C CYS A 278 1.21 -8.44 -21.34
N GLU A 279 0.36 -7.95 -22.23
CA GLU A 279 0.75 -7.04 -23.33
C GLU A 279 1.26 -5.68 -22.79
N GLU A 280 0.72 -5.19 -21.70
CA GLU A 280 1.15 -3.94 -21.07
C GLU A 280 2.50 -4.07 -20.31
N ASN A 281 2.85 -5.26 -19.85
CA ASN A 281 4.01 -5.46 -18.95
C ASN A 281 5.16 -6.27 -19.56
N PHE A 282 4.93 -6.96 -20.68
CA PHE A 282 5.91 -7.88 -21.30
C PHE A 282 5.94 -7.75 -22.81
N LYS A 283 7.04 -8.20 -23.39
CA LYS A 283 7.14 -8.33 -24.85
C LYS A 283 6.33 -9.53 -25.32
N ILE A 284 5.32 -9.30 -26.12
CA ILE A 284 4.46 -10.33 -26.71
C ILE A 284 4.76 -10.45 -28.21
N GLU A 285 4.94 -11.68 -28.68
CA GLU A 285 5.13 -12.03 -30.08
C GLU A 285 4.00 -12.94 -30.56
N GLY A 286 3.81 -13.03 -31.87
CA GLY A 286 2.74 -13.84 -32.49
C GLY A 286 1.43 -13.08 -32.70
N ASN A 287 0.45 -13.79 -33.23
CA ASN A 287 -0.87 -13.24 -33.56
C ASN A 287 -2.00 -14.21 -33.17
N SER A 288 -3.24 -13.87 -33.47
CA SER A 288 -4.41 -14.70 -33.17
C SER A 288 -4.39 -16.07 -33.82
N LYS A 289 -3.68 -16.24 -34.95
CA LYS A 289 -3.58 -17.54 -35.67
C LYS A 289 -2.47 -18.42 -35.12
N THR A 290 -1.31 -17.85 -34.76
CA THR A 290 -0.15 -18.60 -34.22
C THR A 290 -0.16 -18.74 -32.73
N GLY A 291 -1.06 -18.02 -32.05
CA GLY A 291 -1.08 -17.85 -30.60
C GLY A 291 -0.13 -16.74 -30.13
N LYS A 292 -0.52 -16.07 -29.06
CA LYS A 292 0.30 -15.04 -28.40
C LYS A 292 1.36 -15.71 -27.53
N LEU A 293 2.59 -15.29 -27.67
CA LEU A 293 3.78 -15.81 -26.98
C LEU A 293 4.40 -14.72 -26.12
N MET A 294 4.61 -14.99 -24.84
CA MET A 294 5.38 -14.10 -23.95
C MET A 294 6.85 -14.49 -24.00
N VAL A 295 7.71 -13.53 -24.30
CA VAL A 295 9.15 -13.69 -24.41
C VAL A 295 9.83 -13.30 -23.10
N GLY A 296 10.85 -14.05 -22.70
CA GLY A 296 11.62 -13.76 -21.48
C GLY A 296 10.96 -14.28 -20.20
N VAL A 297 10.26 -15.41 -20.25
CA VAL A 297 9.57 -16.03 -19.12
C VAL A 297 9.75 -17.54 -19.12
N SER A 298 9.95 -18.11 -17.93
CA SER A 298 10.00 -19.53 -17.66
C SER A 298 9.05 -19.92 -16.54
N PHE A 299 8.55 -21.16 -16.53
CA PHE A 299 7.82 -21.70 -15.40
C PHE A 299 8.78 -21.88 -14.23
N LYS A 300 8.31 -21.64 -13.01
CA LYS A 300 9.01 -22.11 -11.82
C LYS A 300 8.95 -23.64 -11.79
N GLU A 301 10.05 -24.26 -11.45
CA GLU A 301 10.05 -25.68 -11.13
C GLU A 301 9.22 -25.86 -9.86
N THR A 302 8.10 -26.55 -9.99
CA THR A 302 7.36 -27.03 -8.82
C THR A 302 8.24 -28.06 -8.17
N GLY A 303 8.76 -27.79 -6.99
CA GLY A 303 9.56 -28.72 -6.22
C GLY A 303 8.83 -30.03 -6.01
N GLY A 304 9.01 -30.96 -6.94
CA GLY A 304 8.72 -32.36 -6.76
C GLY A 304 9.74 -32.88 -5.77
N CYS A 305 9.25 -33.44 -4.68
CA CYS A 305 10.03 -34.21 -3.74
C CYS A 305 10.75 -35.36 -4.48
N LEU A 306 11.99 -35.16 -4.87
CA LEU A 306 12.92 -36.22 -5.16
C LEU A 306 14.04 -36.13 -4.12
N LEU A 307 13.98 -37.05 -3.18
CA LEU A 307 15.14 -37.45 -2.40
C LEU A 307 16.22 -37.89 -3.39
N ASP A 308 17.28 -37.14 -3.50
CA ASP A 308 18.59 -37.71 -3.80
C ASP A 308 19.69 -36.84 -3.20
N ASN A 309 20.52 -37.55 -2.43
CA ASN A 309 21.73 -37.06 -1.78
C ASN A 309 22.77 -36.63 -2.83
N SER A 310 23.31 -35.45 -2.65
CA SER A 310 24.79 -35.26 -2.71
C SER A 310 25.13 -33.80 -2.38
N ASP A 311 26.03 -33.70 -1.43
CA ASP A 311 26.69 -32.48 -0.97
C ASP A 311 27.25 -31.65 -2.12
N SER A 312 27.01 -30.33 -2.07
CA SER A 312 28.05 -29.34 -2.34
C SER A 312 27.54 -27.96 -1.97
N ASP A 313 28.26 -27.36 -1.03
CA ASP A 313 28.21 -25.97 -0.65
C ASP A 313 28.36 -25.04 -1.85
N GLU A 314 27.44 -24.09 -2.00
CA GLU A 314 27.75 -22.79 -2.63
C GLU A 314 26.83 -21.71 -2.07
N GLU A 315 27.48 -20.80 -1.33
CA GLU A 315 26.95 -19.50 -0.89
C GLU A 315 26.46 -18.69 -2.10
N TRP A 316 25.25 -18.19 -2.02
CA TRP A 316 24.82 -17.07 -2.88
C TRP A 316 24.60 -15.83 -2.03
N LEU A 317 25.61 -14.96 -2.11
CA LEU A 317 25.59 -13.58 -1.68
C LEU A 317 24.54 -12.78 -2.46
N PHE A 318 23.80 -12.01 -1.71
CA PHE A 318 22.88 -10.99 -2.20
C PHE A 318 23.61 -9.85 -2.93
N LEU A 319 23.07 -9.47 -4.05
CA LEU A 319 23.10 -8.11 -4.58
C LEU A 319 21.69 -7.68 -4.99
#